data_d014fe44188cf1b3bbeeb5869c3971da
#
_entry.id   d014fe44188cf1b3bbeeb5869c3971da
#
_cell.length_a   1.000
_cell.length_b   1.000
_cell.length_c   1.000
_cell.angle_alpha   90.00
_cell.angle_beta   90.00
_cell.angle_gamma   90.00
#
_symmetry.space_group_name_H-M   'P 1'
#
loop_
_entity.id
_entity.type
_entity.pdbx_description
1 polymer ?
#
loop_
_entity_poly.entity_id
_entity_poly.type
_entity_poly.pdbx_seq_one_letter_code
_entity_poly.pdbx_strand_id
1 'polypeptide(L)'
;MMNARQLSISDFSYNLPEERIAKFPVTPRDHSKLLVYKGGQTADDYFYNLADHLPQGELMVFNNTKVIHARMLFHKATGALIEIFLLEPYEPADYEQMFHTTGHCSWLCMVGNLKKWKEGPLVRTVNVQGSTFTVTATRRGMVGTSHIVEFQWCHGSTRFDTVDLNETREKPCQTEAPFVLNETREKPCQTEASFADILDVAGQLPIPPYLNRETQQSDLTTYQTVYSKIKGSVAAPTAGLHFTPQVLASLDARGIDREELTLHVGAGTFKPVKSKEMGGHEMHSEHVCVRRQTLQKLLDHQCQAIAVGTTSVRTLESLYYMGLKVQADDTLTEEQLHVGQWEPYDLPAAWQHPSRQQVCQAVQALLSWLDRRQMEAFHASTQIIIAPGYQFKIVSRLITNFHQPQSTLLLLVSAFTQNHWREIYDHALSHDYRFLSYGDSSLLEPPNS
;
A
#
# COMPACT_ATOMS: atom_id res chain seq x y z
N MET A 1 -27.71 1.44 17.29
CA MET A 1 -26.48 1.06 16.59
C MET A 1 -25.31 1.87 17.14
N MET A 2 -24.17 1.25 17.33
CA MET A 2 -22.95 1.94 17.78
C MET A 2 -22.49 2.90 16.67
N ASN A 3 -22.27 4.17 17.00
CA ASN A 3 -21.80 5.15 16.03
C ASN A 3 -20.27 5.01 15.89
N ALA A 4 -19.80 4.48 14.78
CA ALA A 4 -18.37 4.24 14.54
C ALA A 4 -17.49 5.51 14.68
N ARG A 5 -18.05 6.71 14.42
CA ARG A 5 -17.33 7.99 14.59
C ARG A 5 -17.05 8.33 16.06
N GLN A 6 -17.90 7.85 16.99
CA GLN A 6 -17.78 8.12 18.42
C GLN A 6 -16.94 7.09 19.17
N LEU A 7 -16.43 6.06 18.48
CA LEU A 7 -15.54 5.07 19.09
C LEU A 7 -14.27 5.75 19.58
N SER A 8 -13.91 5.47 20.84
CA SER A 8 -12.62 5.89 21.38
C SER A 8 -11.55 4.89 20.98
N ILE A 9 -10.46 5.37 20.39
CA ILE A 9 -9.35 4.49 20.01
C ILE A 9 -8.70 3.83 21.23
N SER A 10 -8.80 4.44 22.41
CA SER A 10 -8.30 3.87 23.68
C SER A 10 -8.99 2.58 24.08
N ASP A 11 -10.25 2.35 23.63
CA ASP A 11 -11.00 1.12 23.93
C ASP A 11 -10.40 -0.09 23.17
N PHE A 12 -9.58 0.17 22.15
CA PHE A 12 -8.85 -0.81 21.35
C PHE A 12 -7.38 -0.86 21.75
N SER A 13 -7.12 -0.79 23.04
CA SER A 13 -5.79 -0.89 23.62
C SER A 13 -5.61 -2.21 24.37
N TYR A 14 -4.41 -2.75 24.32
CA TYR A 14 -3.95 -3.88 25.09
C TYR A 14 -2.46 -3.71 25.40
N ASN A 15 -1.95 -4.43 26.37
CA ASN A 15 -0.53 -4.39 26.70
C ASN A 15 0.24 -5.29 25.73
N LEU A 16 1.04 -4.70 24.83
CA LEU A 16 1.95 -5.41 23.92
C LEU A 16 3.37 -5.31 24.47
N PRO A 17 3.92 -6.37 25.07
CA PRO A 17 5.30 -6.39 25.53
C PRO A 17 6.27 -6.30 24.34
N GLU A 18 7.38 -5.57 24.49
CA GLU A 18 8.36 -5.39 23.40
C GLU A 18 8.97 -6.72 22.94
N GLU A 19 9.15 -7.67 23.83
CA GLU A 19 9.65 -9.02 23.54
C GLU A 19 8.73 -9.85 22.65
N ARG A 20 7.45 -9.48 22.57
CA ARG A 20 6.47 -10.11 21.66
C ARG A 20 6.53 -9.54 20.24
N ILE A 21 7.18 -8.41 20.03
CA ILE A 21 7.35 -7.81 18.70
C ILE A 21 8.43 -8.56 17.93
N ALA A 22 8.05 -9.30 16.90
CA ALA A 22 9.01 -10.06 16.08
C ALA A 22 9.85 -9.12 15.22
N LYS A 23 11.15 -9.03 15.51
CA LYS A 23 12.09 -8.20 14.74
C LYS A 23 12.54 -8.88 13.45
N PHE A 24 12.40 -10.19 13.34
CA PHE A 24 12.76 -11.01 12.18
C PHE A 24 11.73 -12.13 11.99
N PRO A 25 11.50 -12.61 10.74
CA PRO A 25 10.64 -13.75 10.50
C PRO A 25 11.25 -15.04 11.06
N VAL A 26 10.41 -16.07 11.26
CA VAL A 26 10.90 -17.44 11.43
C VAL A 26 11.43 -17.97 10.10
N THR A 27 12.26 -18.98 10.17
CA THR A 27 12.79 -19.67 8.98
C THR A 27 12.58 -21.18 9.15
N PRO A 28 11.86 -21.84 8.25
CA PRO A 28 11.07 -21.29 7.13
C PRO A 28 9.91 -20.39 7.60
N ARG A 29 9.45 -19.47 6.75
CA ARG A 29 8.45 -18.44 7.13
C ARG A 29 7.05 -19.02 7.41
N ASP A 30 6.70 -20.14 6.83
CA ASP A 30 5.46 -20.88 7.06
C ASP A 30 5.45 -21.69 8.37
N HIS A 31 6.57 -21.75 9.09
CA HIS A 31 6.64 -22.28 10.46
C HIS A 31 6.21 -21.25 11.52
N SER A 32 5.68 -20.08 11.13
CA SER A 32 5.00 -19.19 12.05
C SER A 32 3.74 -19.88 12.61
N LYS A 33 3.35 -19.52 13.83
CA LYS A 33 2.10 -20.01 14.42
C LYS A 33 0.90 -19.45 13.64
N LEU A 34 -0.18 -20.22 13.62
CA LEU A 34 -1.48 -19.86 13.07
C LEU A 34 -2.53 -20.00 14.18
N LEU A 35 -3.08 -18.87 14.63
CA LEU A 35 -4.26 -18.88 15.47
C LEU A 35 -5.50 -19.02 14.59
N VAL A 36 -6.29 -20.08 14.79
CA VAL A 36 -7.56 -20.28 14.09
C VAL A 36 -8.69 -19.89 15.02
N TYR A 37 -9.47 -18.85 14.62
CA TYR A 37 -10.68 -18.43 15.32
C TYR A 37 -11.89 -18.79 14.47
N LYS A 38 -12.68 -19.74 14.96
CA LYS A 38 -13.86 -20.29 14.27
C LYS A 38 -14.95 -20.67 15.25
N GLY A 39 -16.21 -20.32 14.94
CA GLY A 39 -17.35 -20.67 15.79
C GLY A 39 -17.23 -20.15 17.23
N GLY A 40 -16.55 -19.00 17.45
CA GLY A 40 -16.33 -18.44 18.76
C GLY A 40 -15.22 -19.10 19.59
N GLN A 41 -14.43 -20.00 19.00
CA GLN A 41 -13.34 -20.72 19.66
C GLN A 41 -11.99 -20.45 18.99
N THR A 42 -10.93 -20.47 19.80
CA THR A 42 -9.54 -20.38 19.33
C THR A 42 -8.90 -21.76 19.33
N ALA A 43 -8.08 -22.03 18.31
CA ALA A 43 -7.20 -23.20 18.23
C ALA A 43 -5.82 -22.77 17.73
N ASP A 44 -4.79 -23.50 18.15
CA ASP A 44 -3.41 -23.23 17.78
C ASP A 44 -2.92 -24.22 16.73
N ASP A 45 -2.24 -23.73 15.69
CA ASP A 45 -1.60 -24.52 14.65
C ASP A 45 -0.38 -23.78 14.08
N TYR A 46 0.14 -24.27 12.99
CA TYR A 46 1.22 -23.66 12.21
C TYR A 46 0.73 -23.28 10.81
N PHE A 47 1.30 -22.23 10.25
CA PHE A 47 0.85 -21.67 8.97
C PHE A 47 0.96 -22.66 7.80
N TYR A 48 1.90 -23.59 7.82
CA TYR A 48 2.03 -24.64 6.79
C TYR A 48 0.80 -25.56 6.71
N ASN A 49 -0.04 -25.62 7.75
CA ASN A 49 -1.30 -26.37 7.78
C ASN A 49 -2.52 -25.53 7.35
N LEU A 50 -2.32 -24.30 6.87
CA LEU A 50 -3.42 -23.38 6.53
C LEU A 50 -4.51 -24.03 5.67
N ALA A 51 -4.12 -24.84 4.67
CA ALA A 51 -5.06 -25.48 3.74
C ALA A 51 -6.05 -26.42 4.45
N ASP A 52 -5.67 -27.03 5.58
CA ASP A 52 -6.53 -27.97 6.32
C ASP A 52 -7.70 -27.28 7.03
N HIS A 53 -7.55 -25.98 7.32
CA HIS A 53 -8.57 -25.15 7.97
C HIS A 53 -9.55 -24.51 7.00
N LEU A 54 -9.36 -24.67 5.69
CA LEU A 54 -10.17 -24.02 4.66
C LEU A 54 -11.09 -25.00 3.95
N PRO A 55 -12.37 -24.65 3.73
CA PRO A 55 -13.27 -25.40 2.86
C PRO A 55 -12.77 -25.44 1.42
N GLN A 56 -13.07 -26.52 0.70
CA GLN A 56 -12.76 -26.63 -0.72
C GLN A 56 -13.58 -25.65 -1.57
N GLY A 57 -12.99 -25.20 -2.68
CA GLY A 57 -13.69 -24.40 -3.66
C GLY A 57 -13.91 -22.94 -3.27
N GLU A 58 -13.20 -22.44 -2.24
CA GLU A 58 -13.24 -21.01 -1.89
C GLU A 58 -12.27 -20.20 -2.72
N LEU A 59 -12.54 -18.89 -2.84
CA LEU A 59 -11.68 -17.92 -3.48
C LEU A 59 -10.79 -17.22 -2.44
N MET A 60 -9.48 -17.28 -2.61
CA MET A 60 -8.51 -16.54 -1.77
C MET A 60 -7.89 -15.39 -2.57
N VAL A 61 -7.94 -14.18 -2.01
CA VAL A 61 -7.50 -12.96 -2.69
C VAL A 61 -6.31 -12.33 -1.98
N PHE A 62 -5.26 -12.05 -2.76
CA PHE A 62 -3.98 -11.54 -2.32
C PHE A 62 -3.72 -10.12 -2.84
N ASN A 63 -2.98 -9.32 -2.07
CA ASN A 63 -2.38 -8.10 -2.59
C ASN A 63 -1.00 -8.41 -3.17
N ASN A 64 -0.82 -8.22 -4.47
CA ASN A 64 0.39 -8.58 -5.23
C ASN A 64 1.44 -7.48 -5.31
N THR A 65 1.29 -6.41 -4.54
CA THR A 65 2.25 -5.30 -4.58
C THR A 65 3.62 -5.68 -4.03
N LYS A 66 4.66 -5.11 -4.64
CA LYS A 66 6.05 -5.23 -4.24
C LYS A 66 6.51 -3.96 -3.57
N VAL A 67 7.21 -4.10 -2.43
CA VAL A 67 7.76 -2.96 -1.70
C VAL A 67 8.89 -2.33 -2.49
N ILE A 68 8.85 -1.01 -2.61
CA ILE A 68 9.88 -0.21 -3.27
C ILE A 68 10.90 0.34 -2.27
N HIS A 69 12.07 0.74 -2.73
CA HIS A 69 13.12 1.36 -1.92
C HIS A 69 12.77 2.84 -1.63
N ALA A 70 11.64 3.08 -0.99
CA ALA A 70 11.04 4.40 -0.83
C ALA A 70 11.82 5.38 0.06
N ARG A 71 12.91 4.97 0.69
CA ARG A 71 13.71 5.79 1.61
C ARG A 71 15.00 6.24 0.94
N MET A 72 15.07 7.48 0.47
CA MET A 72 16.25 8.03 -0.19
C MET A 72 17.06 8.91 0.77
N LEU A 73 18.36 8.67 0.86
CA LEU A 73 19.29 9.40 1.73
C LEU A 73 20.20 10.29 0.89
N PHE A 74 20.23 11.58 1.24
CA PHE A 74 21.11 12.58 0.63
C PHE A 74 22.00 13.23 1.67
N HIS A 75 23.25 13.48 1.33
CA HIS A 75 24.19 14.22 2.16
C HIS A 75 24.42 15.62 1.56
N LYS A 76 24.24 16.66 2.37
CA LYS A 76 24.64 18.02 1.98
C LYS A 76 26.17 18.13 2.02
N ALA A 77 26.72 19.13 1.31
CA ALA A 77 28.15 19.46 1.41
C ALA A 77 28.62 19.73 2.84
N THR A 78 27.71 20.14 3.73
CA THR A 78 27.98 20.33 5.17
C THR A 78 28.00 19.04 5.99
N GLY A 79 27.84 17.85 5.35
CA GLY A 79 27.74 16.55 6.00
C GLY A 79 26.35 16.25 6.58
N ALA A 80 25.40 17.17 6.52
CA ALA A 80 24.06 16.92 7.07
C ALA A 80 23.30 15.88 6.25
N LEU A 81 22.81 14.83 6.90
CA LEU A 81 21.94 13.82 6.30
C LEU A 81 20.51 14.35 6.18
N ILE A 82 19.95 14.26 4.98
CA ILE A 82 18.54 14.51 4.67
C ILE A 82 17.93 13.21 4.20
N GLU A 83 16.82 12.83 4.82
CA GLU A 83 16.03 11.67 4.42
C GLU A 83 14.80 12.13 3.65
N ILE A 84 14.60 11.60 2.45
CA ILE A 84 13.40 11.80 1.65
C ILE A 84 12.67 10.46 1.59
N PHE A 85 11.46 10.43 2.12
CA PHE A 85 10.62 9.25 2.17
C PHE A 85 9.44 9.42 1.20
N LEU A 86 9.43 8.61 0.13
CA LEU A 86 8.40 8.64 -0.89
C LEU A 86 7.07 8.15 -0.30
N LEU A 87 5.99 8.88 -0.55
CA LEU A 87 4.64 8.54 -0.08
C LEU A 87 3.77 8.05 -1.22
N GLU A 88 3.60 8.90 -2.23
CA GLU A 88 2.76 8.63 -3.40
C GLU A 88 3.25 9.43 -4.61
N PRO A 89 3.05 8.93 -5.85
CA PRO A 89 3.36 9.66 -7.07
C PRO A 89 2.58 10.98 -7.13
N TYR A 90 3.24 12.02 -7.65
CA TYR A 90 2.59 13.33 -7.84
C TYR A 90 2.50 13.68 -9.34
N GLU A 91 3.61 13.57 -10.07
CA GLU A 91 3.62 13.83 -11.51
C GLU A 91 4.69 12.94 -12.21
N PRO A 92 4.24 11.98 -13.03
CA PRO A 92 2.85 11.54 -13.26
C PRO A 92 2.23 10.91 -12.00
N ALA A 93 0.89 11.00 -11.84
CA ALA A 93 0.19 10.47 -10.66
C ALA A 93 -0.02 8.95 -10.70
N ASP A 94 0.07 8.34 -11.86
CA ASP A 94 -0.04 6.90 -12.05
C ASP A 94 1.25 6.17 -11.67
N TYR A 95 1.16 5.09 -10.88
CA TYR A 95 2.31 4.34 -10.38
C TYR A 95 3.10 3.67 -11.49
N GLU A 96 2.45 3.08 -12.49
CA GLU A 96 3.12 2.38 -13.58
C GLU A 96 3.87 3.37 -14.46
N GLN A 97 3.22 4.46 -14.85
CA GLN A 97 3.87 5.54 -15.60
C GLN A 97 5.04 6.14 -14.81
N MET A 98 4.82 6.40 -13.50
CA MET A 98 5.86 6.94 -12.62
C MET A 98 7.14 6.12 -12.63
N PHE A 99 7.05 4.79 -12.52
CA PHE A 99 8.22 3.92 -12.50
C PHE A 99 8.92 3.78 -13.84
N HIS A 100 8.21 3.99 -14.97
CA HIS A 100 8.77 3.99 -16.31
C HIS A 100 9.26 5.36 -16.78
N THR A 101 8.99 6.42 -16.00
CA THR A 101 9.45 7.77 -16.35
C THR A 101 10.96 7.82 -16.40
N THR A 102 11.50 8.56 -17.40
CA THR A 102 12.93 8.80 -17.60
C THR A 102 13.25 10.27 -17.42
N GLY A 103 14.42 10.58 -16.87
CA GLY A 103 14.96 11.93 -16.72
C GLY A 103 14.39 12.73 -15.54
N HIS A 104 13.09 12.77 -15.31
CA HIS A 104 12.51 13.51 -14.17
C HIS A 104 11.14 12.99 -13.76
N CYS A 105 10.79 13.19 -12.48
CA CYS A 105 9.46 12.94 -11.93
C CYS A 105 9.26 13.70 -10.60
N SER A 106 8.02 13.77 -10.10
CA SER A 106 7.70 14.39 -8.81
C SER A 106 6.92 13.45 -7.90
N TRP A 107 7.25 13.48 -6.61
CA TRP A 107 6.61 12.66 -5.57
C TRP A 107 6.13 13.50 -4.40
N LEU A 108 5.04 13.11 -3.78
CA LEU A 108 4.71 13.55 -2.42
C LEU A 108 5.60 12.80 -1.43
N CYS A 109 6.27 13.54 -0.55
CA CYS A 109 7.29 13.00 0.33
C CYS A 109 7.15 13.51 1.77
N MET A 110 7.56 12.67 2.74
CA MET A 110 8.02 13.17 4.02
C MET A 110 9.52 13.46 3.94
N VAL A 111 9.95 14.51 4.67
CA VAL A 111 11.37 14.90 4.69
C VAL A 111 11.87 14.91 6.12
N GLY A 112 12.80 14.00 6.42
CA GLY A 112 13.54 13.98 7.67
C GLY A 112 14.62 15.06 7.70
N ASN A 113 14.89 15.61 8.89
CA ASN A 113 15.84 16.71 9.08
C ASN A 113 15.56 17.95 8.22
N LEU A 114 14.29 18.23 7.91
CA LEU A 114 13.83 19.33 7.06
C LEU A 114 14.47 20.67 7.43
N LYS A 115 14.68 20.96 8.72
CA LYS A 115 15.31 22.18 9.21
C LYS A 115 16.72 22.40 8.64
N LYS A 116 17.40 21.32 8.23
CA LYS A 116 18.73 21.35 7.62
C LYS A 116 18.68 21.50 6.09
N TRP A 117 17.51 21.29 5.47
CA TRP A 117 17.29 21.50 4.03
C TRP A 117 16.48 22.77 3.79
N LYS A 118 17.12 23.91 3.95
CA LYS A 118 16.45 25.22 3.77
C LYS A 118 16.27 25.57 2.29
N GLU A 119 17.35 25.46 1.51
CA GLU A 119 17.42 25.88 0.11
C GLU A 119 18.33 24.97 -0.71
N GLY A 120 18.19 25.07 -2.04
CA GLY A 120 19.00 24.41 -3.03
C GLY A 120 18.67 22.93 -3.24
N PRO A 121 19.14 22.36 -4.34
CA PRO A 121 18.97 20.96 -4.65
C PRO A 121 19.88 20.08 -3.78
N LEU A 122 19.43 18.86 -3.52
CA LEU A 122 20.27 17.78 -3.01
C LEU A 122 20.78 16.96 -4.18
N VAL A 123 22.04 16.58 -4.17
CA VAL A 123 22.68 15.85 -5.29
C VAL A 123 23.33 14.59 -4.76
N ARG A 124 23.16 13.50 -5.49
CA ARG A 124 23.78 12.20 -5.22
C ARG A 124 24.13 11.50 -6.51
N THR A 125 25.32 10.91 -6.59
CA THR A 125 25.75 10.07 -7.70
C THR A 125 25.43 8.61 -7.39
N VAL A 126 24.90 7.88 -8.38
CA VAL A 126 24.56 6.45 -8.29
C VAL A 126 25.05 5.71 -9.52
N ASN A 127 25.28 4.39 -9.41
CA ASN A 127 25.63 3.54 -10.54
C ASN A 127 24.46 2.61 -10.87
N VAL A 128 23.93 2.73 -12.07
CA VAL A 128 22.85 1.89 -12.58
C VAL A 128 23.41 1.04 -13.72
N GLN A 129 23.47 -0.26 -13.55
CA GLN A 129 23.94 -1.21 -14.58
C GLN A 129 25.30 -0.84 -15.21
N GLY A 130 26.23 -0.32 -14.40
CA GLY A 130 27.57 0.09 -14.86
C GLY A 130 27.67 1.53 -15.37
N SER A 131 26.56 2.23 -15.53
CA SER A 131 26.51 3.65 -15.93
C SER A 131 26.30 4.54 -14.70
N THR A 132 27.04 5.66 -14.65
CA THR A 132 26.96 6.63 -13.56
C THR A 132 25.88 7.66 -13.85
N PHE A 133 24.96 7.87 -12.89
CA PHE A 133 23.92 8.88 -12.96
C PHE A 133 24.06 9.87 -11.79
N THR A 134 23.83 11.14 -12.09
CA THR A 134 23.66 12.18 -11.06
C THR A 134 22.17 12.36 -10.81
N VAL A 135 21.72 12.10 -9.57
CA VAL A 135 20.35 12.26 -9.12
C VAL A 135 20.23 13.54 -8.30
N THR A 136 19.32 14.39 -8.68
CA THR A 136 19.03 15.67 -8.01
C THR A 136 17.64 15.65 -7.42
N ALA A 137 17.47 16.09 -6.17
CA ALA A 137 16.17 16.24 -5.53
C ALA A 137 15.93 17.72 -5.18
N THR A 138 14.80 18.28 -5.60
CA THR A 138 14.42 19.69 -5.39
C THR A 138 13.03 19.78 -4.78
N ARG A 139 12.85 20.57 -3.70
CA ARG A 139 11.52 20.84 -3.16
C ARG A 139 10.81 21.86 -4.01
N ARG A 140 9.56 21.57 -4.43
CA ARG A 140 8.75 22.45 -5.28
C ARG A 140 7.57 23.07 -4.55
N GLY A 141 7.03 22.42 -3.51
CA GLY A 141 5.85 22.88 -2.79
C GLY A 141 5.40 21.91 -1.72
N MET A 142 4.14 22.03 -1.31
CA MET A 142 3.49 21.17 -0.34
C MET A 142 2.03 20.90 -0.74
N VAL A 143 1.56 19.67 -0.43
CA VAL A 143 0.15 19.30 -0.44
C VAL A 143 -0.17 18.75 0.96
N GLY A 144 -1.07 19.44 1.68
CA GLY A 144 -1.33 19.13 3.08
C GLY A 144 -0.04 19.21 3.92
N THR A 145 0.36 18.11 4.53
CA THR A 145 1.58 17.98 5.33
C THR A 145 2.78 17.39 4.57
N SER A 146 2.58 17.01 3.31
CA SER A 146 3.58 16.36 2.47
C SER A 146 4.29 17.35 1.56
N HIS A 147 5.58 17.14 1.32
CA HIS A 147 6.38 17.96 0.41
C HIS A 147 6.34 17.39 -1.01
N ILE A 148 6.16 18.27 -2.01
CA ILE A 148 6.40 17.92 -3.40
C ILE A 148 7.91 17.99 -3.63
N VAL A 149 8.51 16.83 -3.95
CA VAL A 149 9.92 16.71 -4.30
C VAL A 149 10.04 16.26 -5.75
N GLU A 150 10.66 17.09 -6.55
CA GLU A 150 11.04 16.74 -7.92
C GLU A 150 12.39 16.04 -7.92
N PHE A 151 12.47 14.91 -8.59
CA PHE A 151 13.69 14.16 -8.85
C PHE A 151 14.06 14.33 -10.32
N GLN A 152 15.33 14.64 -10.58
CA GLN A 152 15.92 14.67 -11.92
C GLN A 152 17.15 13.81 -11.93
N TRP A 153 17.41 13.08 -13.04
CA TRP A 153 18.62 12.31 -13.18
C TRP A 153 19.14 12.35 -14.62
N CYS A 154 20.46 12.40 -14.74
CA CYS A 154 21.15 12.42 -16.03
C CYS A 154 22.40 11.56 -15.99
N HIS A 155 22.80 11.04 -17.15
CA HIS A 155 24.02 10.27 -17.30
C HIS A 155 25.25 11.17 -17.21
N GLY A 156 26.29 10.74 -16.45
CA GLY A 156 27.54 11.45 -16.28
C GLY A 156 27.58 12.43 -15.12
N SER A 157 28.75 12.96 -14.83
CA SER A 157 28.97 14.02 -13.83
C SER A 157 28.82 15.40 -14.48
N THR A 158 27.60 15.78 -14.85
CA THR A 158 27.39 17.18 -15.26
C THR A 158 27.48 18.07 -14.03
N ARG A 159 28.47 19.00 -14.03
CA ARG A 159 28.40 20.19 -13.17
C ARG A 159 27.19 20.97 -13.64
N PHE A 160 26.18 21.10 -12.80
CA PHE A 160 25.16 22.12 -12.99
C PHE A 160 25.86 23.46 -12.74
N ASP A 161 26.22 24.16 -13.81
CA ASP A 161 26.54 25.57 -13.70
C ASP A 161 25.28 26.25 -13.19
N THR A 162 25.38 26.84 -12.00
CA THR A 162 24.35 27.73 -11.44
C THR A 162 24.19 28.87 -12.46
N VAL A 163 23.06 28.89 -13.16
CA VAL A 163 22.67 30.08 -13.93
C VAL A 163 22.40 31.17 -12.89
N ASP A 164 23.36 32.08 -12.78
CA ASP A 164 23.25 33.26 -11.98
C ASP A 164 22.15 34.17 -12.61
N LEU A 165 20.99 34.22 -11.97
CA LEU A 165 19.87 35.10 -12.36
C LEU A 165 20.09 36.54 -11.91
N ASN A 166 21.33 37.03 -11.91
CA ASN A 166 21.66 38.42 -11.62
C ASN A 166 22.61 38.99 -12.70
N GLU A 167 22.11 39.20 -13.90
CA GLU A 167 22.68 40.23 -14.75
C GLU A 167 21.60 41.20 -15.23
N THR A 168 21.78 42.40 -14.72
CA THR A 168 21.08 43.62 -14.97
C THR A 168 21.17 44.07 -16.43
N ARG A 169 20.05 44.66 -16.88
CA ARG A 169 19.89 45.51 -18.07
C ARG A 169 21.13 46.30 -18.44
N GLU A 170 21.54 46.17 -19.73
CA GLU A 170 22.00 47.34 -20.51
C GLU A 170 21.69 47.23 -22.00
N LYS A 171 21.60 48.36 -22.67
CA LYS A 171 20.88 48.75 -23.90
C LYS A 171 21.45 48.21 -25.22
N PRO A 172 20.72 48.41 -26.34
CA PRO A 172 21.02 47.78 -27.63
C PRO A 172 22.04 48.54 -28.44
N CYS A 173 22.90 47.81 -29.17
CA CYS A 173 23.62 48.33 -30.31
C CYS A 173 23.42 47.42 -31.52
N GLN A 174 23.02 48.08 -32.62
CA GLN A 174 22.80 47.48 -33.95
C GLN A 174 24.12 47.14 -34.60
N THR A 175 24.23 45.92 -35.19
CA THR A 175 24.84 45.71 -36.54
C THR A 175 24.65 44.27 -36.97
N GLU A 176 24.19 44.11 -38.19
CA GLU A 176 23.90 42.85 -38.89
C GLU A 176 25.17 42.07 -39.28
N ALA A 177 25.22 40.76 -39.01
CA ALA A 177 25.92 39.78 -39.79
C ALA A 177 25.26 38.39 -39.59
N PRO A 178 25.13 37.55 -40.60
CA PRO A 178 24.41 36.29 -40.49
C PRO A 178 25.22 35.26 -39.70
N PHE A 179 24.69 34.88 -38.52
CA PHE A 179 25.26 33.81 -37.70
C PHE A 179 24.73 32.48 -38.21
N VAL A 180 25.59 31.66 -38.76
CA VAL A 180 25.33 30.26 -39.08
C VAL A 180 25.23 29.52 -37.75
N LEU A 181 24.02 29.11 -37.40
CA LEU A 181 23.77 28.21 -36.30
C LEU A 181 24.33 26.82 -36.65
N ASN A 182 25.50 26.51 -36.13
CA ASN A 182 25.92 25.13 -35.98
C ASN A 182 25.10 24.51 -34.83
N GLU A 183 23.99 23.91 -35.21
CA GLU A 183 23.29 22.96 -34.33
C GLU A 183 24.18 21.72 -34.15
N THR A 184 25.01 21.71 -33.11
CA THR A 184 25.49 20.47 -32.54
C THR A 184 24.29 19.82 -31.81
N ARG A 185 23.51 19.07 -32.57
CA ARG A 185 22.58 18.09 -31.98
C ARG A 185 23.42 17.10 -31.21
N GLU A 186 23.51 17.27 -29.89
CA GLU A 186 23.90 16.19 -29.00
C GLU A 186 22.92 15.03 -29.22
N LYS A 187 23.44 13.90 -29.66
CA LYS A 187 22.63 12.68 -29.80
C LYS A 187 22.03 12.34 -28.41
N PRO A 188 20.74 12.05 -28.30
CA PRO A 188 20.18 11.59 -27.07
C PRO A 188 20.91 10.31 -26.64
N CYS A 189 21.38 10.28 -25.40
CA CYS A 189 22.07 9.15 -24.80
C CYS A 189 21.09 7.96 -24.76
N GLN A 190 21.41 6.85 -25.40
CA GLN A 190 20.51 5.71 -25.64
C GLN A 190 20.33 4.74 -24.46
N THR A 191 20.66 5.14 -23.24
CA THR A 191 20.34 4.37 -22.02
C THR A 191 19.78 5.30 -20.96
N GLU A 192 18.51 5.65 -21.10
CA GLU A 192 17.79 6.40 -20.09
C GLU A 192 17.34 5.41 -19.01
N ALA A 193 17.97 5.45 -17.81
CA ALA A 193 17.50 4.71 -16.66
C ALA A 193 16.10 5.20 -16.29
N SER A 194 15.19 4.29 -16.02
CA SER A 194 13.88 4.60 -15.49
C SER A 194 13.97 5.05 -14.02
N PHE A 195 12.94 5.71 -13.51
CA PHE A 195 12.88 6.02 -12.07
C PHE A 195 12.98 4.77 -11.21
N ALA A 196 12.40 3.65 -11.65
CA ALA A 196 12.52 2.37 -10.97
C ALA A 196 13.97 1.92 -10.83
N ASP A 197 14.80 2.07 -11.89
CA ASP A 197 16.22 1.71 -11.84
C ASP A 197 17.00 2.62 -10.90
N ILE A 198 16.72 3.92 -10.93
CA ILE A 198 17.31 4.90 -9.99
C ILE A 198 16.95 4.54 -8.56
N LEU A 199 15.67 4.24 -8.29
CA LEU A 199 15.19 3.95 -6.95
C LEU A 199 15.77 2.66 -6.38
N ASP A 200 15.96 1.63 -7.21
CA ASP A 200 16.54 0.35 -6.79
C ASP A 200 17.99 0.51 -6.27
N VAL A 201 18.75 1.51 -6.76
CA VAL A 201 20.15 1.74 -6.35
C VAL A 201 20.32 2.92 -5.39
N ALA A 202 19.47 3.95 -5.49
CA ALA A 202 19.55 5.15 -4.65
C ALA A 202 18.72 5.02 -3.36
N GLY A 203 17.67 4.20 -3.38
CA GLY A 203 16.76 4.02 -2.28
C GLY A 203 17.17 2.91 -1.31
N GLN A 204 16.52 2.91 -0.16
CA GLN A 204 16.55 1.82 0.82
C GLN A 204 15.15 1.31 1.04
N LEU A 205 15.01 0.00 1.26
CA LEU A 205 13.73 -0.62 1.60
C LEU A 205 13.29 -0.10 2.98
N PRO A 206 12.10 0.51 3.09
CA PRO A 206 11.58 0.93 4.39
C PRO A 206 11.08 -0.28 5.16
N ILE A 207 11.45 -0.39 6.42
CA ILE A 207 10.85 -1.33 7.35
C ILE A 207 10.03 -0.57 8.39
N PRO A 208 9.00 -1.20 9.00
CA PRO A 208 8.18 -0.54 9.99
C PRO A 208 8.98 0.00 11.18
N PRO A 209 8.69 1.24 11.66
CA PRO A 209 9.45 1.87 12.74
C PRO A 209 9.43 1.08 14.06
N TYR A 210 8.36 0.33 14.35
CA TYR A 210 8.24 -0.47 15.57
C TYR A 210 9.19 -1.67 15.63
N LEU A 211 9.85 -2.03 14.52
CA LEU A 211 10.92 -3.04 14.53
C LEU A 211 12.15 -2.54 15.28
N ASN A 212 12.30 -1.21 15.44
CA ASN A 212 13.35 -0.54 16.21
C ASN A 212 14.76 -1.07 15.87
N ARG A 213 15.05 -1.23 14.59
CA ARG A 213 16.33 -1.64 14.02
C ARG A 213 16.54 -1.04 12.63
N GLU A 214 17.76 -1.04 12.15
CA GLU A 214 18.10 -0.68 10.78
C GLU A 214 17.68 -1.78 9.79
N THR A 215 17.42 -1.37 8.54
CA THR A 215 17.17 -2.28 7.42
C THR A 215 18.42 -3.11 7.14
N GLN A 216 18.27 -4.42 6.99
CA GLN A 216 19.32 -5.35 6.65
C GLN A 216 19.17 -5.88 5.22
N GLN A 217 20.24 -6.42 4.66
CA GLN A 217 20.23 -7.03 3.32
C GLN A 217 19.18 -8.14 3.19
N SER A 218 18.96 -8.90 4.26
CA SER A 218 17.93 -9.94 4.31
C SER A 218 16.51 -9.39 4.14
N ASP A 219 16.23 -8.14 4.53
CA ASP A 219 14.89 -7.54 4.39
C ASP A 219 14.49 -7.37 2.92
N LEU A 220 15.43 -7.26 2.00
CA LEU A 220 15.16 -7.19 0.56
C LEU A 220 14.36 -8.40 0.05
N THR A 221 14.51 -9.54 0.71
CA THR A 221 13.80 -10.78 0.41
C THR A 221 12.75 -11.14 1.43
N THR A 222 13.01 -10.92 2.73
CA THR A 222 12.11 -11.32 3.80
C THR A 222 10.93 -10.37 3.98
N TYR A 223 11.07 -9.08 3.62
CA TYR A 223 9.97 -8.10 3.65
C TYR A 223 9.25 -7.99 2.30
N GLN A 224 9.20 -9.10 1.55
CA GLN A 224 8.46 -9.27 0.29
C GLN A 224 7.67 -10.58 0.34
N THR A 225 6.48 -10.58 -0.27
CA THR A 225 5.71 -11.81 -0.45
C THR A 225 6.25 -12.61 -1.63
N VAL A 226 6.06 -13.93 -1.61
CA VAL A 226 6.52 -14.82 -2.71
C VAL A 226 5.75 -14.60 -4.01
N TYR A 227 4.62 -13.90 -3.96
CA TYR A 227 3.76 -13.58 -5.10
C TYR A 227 3.76 -12.09 -5.47
N SER A 228 4.65 -11.28 -4.86
CA SER A 228 4.73 -9.85 -5.19
C SER A 228 5.23 -9.62 -6.62
N LYS A 229 4.52 -8.79 -7.40
CA LYS A 229 4.79 -8.53 -8.82
C LYS A 229 4.88 -7.04 -9.13
N ILE A 230 3.91 -6.26 -8.65
CA ILE A 230 3.72 -4.87 -9.05
C ILE A 230 4.42 -3.95 -8.07
N LYS A 231 5.46 -3.24 -8.52
CA LYS A 231 6.17 -2.23 -7.71
C LYS A 231 5.22 -1.07 -7.35
N GLY A 232 5.32 -0.51 -6.14
CA GLY A 232 4.58 0.69 -5.77
C GLY A 232 4.14 0.78 -4.31
N SER A 233 4.32 -0.27 -3.52
CA SER A 233 4.01 -0.21 -2.07
C SER A 233 5.20 0.24 -1.25
N VAL A 234 4.94 1.06 -0.25
CA VAL A 234 5.92 1.47 0.77
C VAL A 234 5.97 0.45 1.91
N ALA A 235 4.88 -0.28 2.15
CA ALA A 235 4.83 -1.35 3.14
C ALA A 235 4.42 -2.68 2.49
N ALA A 236 4.97 -3.79 2.99
CA ALA A 236 4.58 -5.13 2.54
C ALA A 236 3.15 -5.46 3.00
N PRO A 237 2.36 -6.22 2.21
CA PRO A 237 1.15 -6.87 2.69
C PRO A 237 1.55 -8.02 3.63
N THR A 238 1.77 -7.69 4.92
CA THR A 238 2.52 -8.52 5.87
C THR A 238 1.88 -9.86 6.16
N ALA A 239 0.55 -9.99 6.08
CA ALA A 239 -0.12 -11.29 6.16
C ALA A 239 0.31 -12.26 5.06
N GLY A 240 0.80 -11.74 3.94
CA GLY A 240 1.35 -12.54 2.85
C GLY A 240 2.78 -13.05 3.07
N LEU A 241 3.48 -12.54 4.08
CA LEU A 241 4.87 -12.93 4.34
C LEU A 241 5.02 -14.37 4.83
N HIS A 242 3.94 -14.97 5.36
CA HIS A 242 3.92 -16.36 5.83
C HIS A 242 3.90 -17.38 4.69
N PHE A 243 3.41 -16.98 3.51
CA PHE A 243 3.25 -17.90 2.39
C PHE A 243 4.60 -18.32 1.81
N THR A 244 4.66 -19.63 1.49
CA THR A 244 5.75 -20.28 0.75
C THR A 244 5.18 -20.92 -0.52
N PRO A 245 6.02 -21.31 -1.49
CA PRO A 245 5.55 -22.09 -2.62
C PRO A 245 4.84 -23.40 -2.20
N GLN A 246 5.26 -24.00 -1.09
CA GLN A 246 4.68 -25.23 -0.54
C GLN A 246 3.25 -24.99 -0.03
N VAL A 247 3.03 -23.92 0.73
CA VAL A 247 1.69 -23.53 1.19
C VAL A 247 0.78 -23.20 0.01
N LEU A 248 1.29 -22.48 -1.01
CA LEU A 248 0.50 -22.19 -2.22
C LEU A 248 0.11 -23.50 -2.95
N ALA A 249 1.03 -24.47 -3.06
CA ALA A 249 0.75 -25.75 -3.68
C ALA A 249 -0.28 -26.59 -2.87
N SER A 250 -0.26 -26.53 -1.53
CA SER A 250 -1.25 -27.20 -0.68
C SER A 250 -2.65 -26.60 -0.85
N LEU A 251 -2.73 -25.28 -1.01
CA LEU A 251 -4.00 -24.58 -1.31
C LEU A 251 -4.55 -25.01 -2.68
N ASP A 252 -3.70 -25.09 -3.71
CA ASP A 252 -4.09 -25.57 -5.04
C ASP A 252 -4.59 -27.02 -4.99
N ALA A 253 -3.87 -27.89 -4.26
CA ALA A 253 -4.28 -29.29 -4.06
C ALA A 253 -5.61 -29.43 -3.28
N ARG A 254 -5.92 -28.46 -2.41
CA ARG A 254 -7.20 -28.36 -1.70
C ARG A 254 -8.33 -27.82 -2.58
N GLY A 255 -8.04 -27.33 -3.79
CA GLY A 255 -9.02 -26.72 -4.70
C GLY A 255 -9.41 -25.30 -4.29
N ILE A 256 -8.55 -24.59 -3.57
CA ILE A 256 -8.73 -23.15 -3.29
C ILE A 256 -8.37 -22.37 -4.55
N ASP A 257 -9.34 -21.63 -5.10
CA ASP A 257 -9.07 -20.71 -6.21
C ASP A 257 -8.30 -19.49 -5.69
N ARG A 258 -7.33 -19.03 -6.46
CA ARG A 258 -6.48 -17.90 -6.07
C ARG A 258 -6.63 -16.75 -7.05
N GLU A 259 -6.71 -15.54 -6.52
CA GLU A 259 -6.78 -14.32 -7.32
C GLU A 259 -5.94 -13.21 -6.67
N GLU A 260 -5.51 -12.27 -7.50
CA GLU A 260 -4.65 -11.16 -7.09
C GLU A 260 -5.35 -9.83 -7.37
N LEU A 261 -5.20 -8.90 -6.45
CA LEU A 261 -5.52 -7.50 -6.64
C LEU A 261 -4.26 -6.66 -6.36
N THR A 262 -4.29 -5.41 -6.77
CA THR A 262 -3.21 -4.46 -6.48
C THR A 262 -3.75 -3.34 -5.61
N LEU A 263 -3.16 -3.14 -4.43
CA LEU A 263 -3.38 -1.95 -3.60
C LEU A 263 -2.02 -1.42 -3.19
N HIS A 264 -1.73 -0.19 -3.61
CA HIS A 264 -0.48 0.49 -3.26
C HIS A 264 -0.56 1.03 -1.84
N VAL A 265 0.14 0.35 -0.93
CA VAL A 265 0.15 0.73 0.49
C VAL A 265 1.06 1.94 0.68
N GLY A 266 0.48 3.07 1.05
CA GLY A 266 1.24 4.27 1.39
C GLY A 266 1.88 4.22 2.78
N ALA A 267 2.81 5.14 3.04
CA ALA A 267 3.49 5.27 4.33
C ALA A 267 2.55 5.67 5.50
N GLY A 268 1.34 6.06 5.18
CA GLY A 268 0.30 6.37 6.16
C GLY A 268 -0.04 5.23 7.10
N THR A 269 0.11 3.99 6.64
CA THR A 269 -0.13 2.77 7.44
C THR A 269 0.74 2.70 8.71
N PHE A 270 1.88 3.40 8.74
CA PHE A 270 2.75 3.46 9.91
C PHE A 270 2.42 4.59 10.88
N LYS A 271 1.47 5.47 10.57
CA LYS A 271 1.10 6.59 11.44
C LYS A 271 0.10 6.12 12.50
N PRO A 272 0.38 6.36 13.81
CA PRO A 272 -0.57 6.04 14.86
C PRO A 272 -1.80 6.97 14.78
N VAL A 273 -2.94 6.48 15.24
CA VAL A 273 -4.14 7.31 15.44
C VAL A 273 -3.86 8.33 16.54
N LYS A 274 -4.04 9.62 16.24
CA LYS A 274 -3.77 10.72 17.19
C LYS A 274 -5.04 11.32 17.80
N SER A 275 -6.19 11.11 17.16
CA SER A 275 -7.48 11.59 17.64
C SER A 275 -8.00 10.72 18.77
N LYS A 276 -8.73 11.32 19.73
CA LYS A 276 -9.40 10.55 20.80
C LYS A 276 -10.55 9.74 20.24
N GLU A 277 -11.35 10.33 19.37
CA GLU A 277 -12.48 9.69 18.70
C GLU A 277 -12.14 9.41 17.25
N MET A 278 -12.67 8.34 16.69
CA MET A 278 -12.40 7.92 15.32
C MET A 278 -12.91 8.92 14.29
N GLY A 279 -13.95 9.70 14.61
CA GLY A 279 -14.45 10.76 13.73
C GLY A 279 -13.44 11.85 13.40
N GLY A 280 -12.46 12.06 14.29
CA GLY A 280 -11.36 13.01 14.08
C GLY A 280 -10.10 12.42 13.42
N HIS A 281 -10.10 11.12 13.11
CA HIS A 281 -9.00 10.47 12.40
C HIS A 281 -9.23 10.53 10.90
N GLU A 282 -8.23 10.94 10.15
CA GLU A 282 -8.25 10.94 8.68
C GLU A 282 -7.49 9.73 8.14
N MET A 283 -8.20 8.88 7.39
CA MET A 283 -7.60 7.76 6.66
C MET A 283 -6.91 8.26 5.41
N HIS A 284 -5.79 7.64 5.06
CA HIS A 284 -5.14 7.89 3.78
C HIS A 284 -5.95 7.25 2.65
N SER A 285 -5.95 7.92 1.50
CA SER A 285 -6.41 7.32 0.25
C SER A 285 -5.37 6.30 -0.22
N GLU A 286 -5.82 5.12 -0.61
CA GLU A 286 -4.98 4.08 -1.19
C GLU A 286 -5.48 3.77 -2.60
N HIS A 287 -4.54 3.73 -3.55
CA HIS A 287 -4.85 3.43 -4.94
C HIS A 287 -4.96 1.92 -5.13
N VAL A 288 -6.02 1.51 -5.82
CA VAL A 288 -6.33 0.12 -6.13
C VAL A 288 -6.40 -0.08 -7.63
N CYS A 289 -5.92 -1.23 -8.10
CA CYS A 289 -6.15 -1.72 -9.44
C CYS A 289 -6.81 -3.09 -9.36
N VAL A 290 -7.96 -3.23 -10.00
CA VAL A 290 -8.77 -4.44 -9.98
C VAL A 290 -9.03 -4.90 -11.41
N ARG A 291 -8.62 -6.15 -11.70
CA ARG A 291 -8.77 -6.73 -13.03
C ARG A 291 -10.20 -7.23 -13.26
N ARG A 292 -10.62 -7.20 -14.51
CA ARG A 292 -11.88 -7.80 -14.99
C ARG A 292 -12.04 -9.25 -14.51
N GLN A 293 -10.96 -10.04 -14.60
CA GLN A 293 -10.92 -11.42 -14.13
C GLN A 293 -11.22 -11.55 -12.64
N THR A 294 -10.74 -10.62 -11.81
CA THR A 294 -11.01 -10.61 -10.36
C THR A 294 -12.51 -10.47 -10.08
N LEU A 295 -13.20 -9.56 -10.80
CA LEU A 295 -14.65 -9.39 -10.67
C LEU A 295 -15.40 -10.65 -11.12
N GLN A 296 -14.99 -11.27 -12.23
CA GLN A 296 -15.59 -12.51 -12.71
C GLN A 296 -15.46 -13.64 -11.68
N LYS A 297 -14.26 -13.86 -11.14
CA LYS A 297 -14.05 -14.87 -10.10
C LYS A 297 -14.85 -14.59 -8.83
N LEU A 298 -14.98 -13.33 -8.41
CA LEU A 298 -15.86 -12.98 -7.29
C LEU A 298 -17.30 -13.40 -7.57
N LEU A 299 -17.81 -13.16 -8.77
CA LEU A 299 -19.17 -13.58 -9.15
C LEU A 299 -19.31 -15.11 -9.18
N ASP A 300 -18.33 -15.83 -9.72
CA ASP A 300 -18.31 -17.30 -9.77
C ASP A 300 -18.34 -17.91 -8.37
N HIS A 301 -17.79 -17.21 -7.38
CA HIS A 301 -17.78 -17.58 -5.95
C HIS A 301 -18.86 -16.83 -5.13
N GLN A 302 -19.96 -16.40 -5.77
CA GLN A 302 -21.08 -15.72 -5.10
C GLN A 302 -20.66 -14.48 -4.31
N CYS A 303 -19.62 -13.77 -4.79
CA CYS A 303 -19.01 -12.62 -4.12
C CYS A 303 -18.61 -12.90 -2.67
N GLN A 304 -18.04 -14.09 -2.41
CA GLN A 304 -17.41 -14.44 -1.15
C GLN A 304 -15.92 -14.74 -1.38
N ALA A 305 -15.07 -14.22 -0.52
CA ALA A 305 -13.63 -14.41 -0.63
C ALA A 305 -12.94 -14.46 0.75
N ILE A 306 -11.87 -15.22 0.81
CA ILE A 306 -10.87 -15.18 1.89
C ILE A 306 -9.93 -14.03 1.57
N ALA A 307 -9.83 -13.04 2.43
CA ALA A 307 -8.89 -11.95 2.26
C ALA A 307 -7.55 -12.24 2.95
N VAL A 308 -6.45 -12.10 2.22
CA VAL A 308 -5.10 -12.14 2.79
C VAL A 308 -4.63 -10.73 3.07
N GLY A 309 -4.66 -10.34 4.34
CA GLY A 309 -4.31 -9.01 4.85
C GLY A 309 -5.44 -7.99 4.82
N THR A 310 -5.31 -7.01 5.68
CA THR A 310 -6.29 -5.91 5.83
C THR A 310 -6.39 -5.02 4.58
N THR A 311 -5.34 -4.95 3.78
CA THR A 311 -5.34 -4.26 2.47
C THR A 311 -6.28 -4.94 1.48
N SER A 312 -6.24 -6.28 1.38
CA SER A 312 -7.17 -7.05 0.55
C SER A 312 -8.61 -6.87 1.03
N VAL A 313 -8.86 -6.86 2.36
CA VAL A 313 -10.19 -6.56 2.92
C VAL A 313 -10.70 -5.21 2.44
N ARG A 314 -9.89 -4.16 2.59
CA ARG A 314 -10.32 -2.80 2.23
C ARG A 314 -10.65 -2.67 0.75
N THR A 315 -9.86 -3.31 -0.12
CA THR A 315 -10.16 -3.32 -1.55
C THR A 315 -11.44 -4.09 -1.85
N LEU A 316 -11.56 -5.33 -1.38
CA LEU A 316 -12.73 -6.18 -1.64
C LEU A 316 -14.03 -5.51 -1.16
N GLU A 317 -14.02 -5.00 0.08
CA GLU A 317 -15.20 -4.31 0.62
C GLU A 317 -15.55 -3.02 -0.15
N SER A 318 -14.54 -2.31 -0.69
CA SER A 318 -14.75 -1.12 -1.51
C SER A 318 -15.44 -1.43 -2.85
N LEU A 319 -15.25 -2.63 -3.42
CA LEU A 319 -15.88 -3.02 -4.69
C LEU A 319 -17.41 -2.95 -4.61
N TYR A 320 -18.00 -3.29 -3.48
CA TYR A 320 -19.43 -3.16 -3.29
C TYR A 320 -19.92 -1.72 -3.47
N TYR A 321 -19.24 -0.77 -2.83
CA TYR A 321 -19.61 0.66 -2.88
C TYR A 321 -19.33 1.27 -4.25
N MET A 322 -18.24 0.90 -4.90
CA MET A 322 -17.93 1.28 -6.27
C MET A 322 -19.02 0.75 -7.23
N GLY A 323 -19.46 -0.50 -7.03
CA GLY A 323 -20.54 -1.10 -7.78
C GLY A 323 -21.87 -0.39 -7.62
N LEU A 324 -22.21 0.07 -6.41
CA LEU A 324 -23.40 0.91 -6.17
C LEU A 324 -23.34 2.23 -6.94
N LYS A 325 -22.17 2.87 -6.99
CA LYS A 325 -21.96 4.12 -7.75
C LYS A 325 -22.24 3.90 -9.24
N VAL A 326 -21.65 2.83 -9.80
CA VAL A 326 -21.86 2.47 -11.21
C VAL A 326 -23.33 2.10 -11.51
N GLN A 327 -24.03 1.47 -10.57
CA GLN A 327 -25.48 1.21 -10.72
C GLN A 327 -26.31 2.50 -10.75
N ALA A 328 -25.89 3.51 -10.00
CA ALA A 328 -26.56 4.81 -9.96
C ALA A 328 -26.23 5.67 -11.18
N ASP A 329 -25.00 5.61 -11.67
CA ASP A 329 -24.50 6.35 -12.83
C ASP A 329 -23.40 5.55 -13.54
N ASP A 330 -23.69 4.97 -14.69
CA ASP A 330 -22.75 4.16 -15.46
C ASP A 330 -21.79 4.98 -16.35
N THR A 331 -21.93 6.29 -16.36
CA THR A 331 -21.04 7.23 -17.09
C THR A 331 -19.80 7.64 -16.28
N LEU A 332 -19.72 7.27 -14.99
CA LEU A 332 -18.60 7.61 -14.11
C LEU A 332 -17.25 7.22 -14.71
N THR A 333 -16.25 8.06 -14.45
CA THR A 333 -14.83 7.78 -14.74
C THR A 333 -14.18 6.97 -13.63
N GLU A 334 -12.97 6.45 -13.88
CA GLU A 334 -12.19 5.71 -12.86
C GLU A 334 -11.93 6.55 -11.60
N GLU A 335 -11.58 7.84 -11.77
CA GLU A 335 -11.32 8.76 -10.64
C GLU A 335 -12.55 8.96 -9.75
N GLN A 336 -13.75 8.85 -10.32
CA GLN A 336 -15.02 8.98 -9.59
C GLN A 336 -15.41 7.71 -8.82
N LEU A 337 -14.71 6.59 -9.04
CA LEU A 337 -14.90 5.35 -8.27
C LEU A 337 -14.22 5.38 -6.89
N HIS A 338 -13.86 6.56 -6.39
CA HIS A 338 -13.34 6.73 -5.03
C HIS A 338 -14.36 6.32 -3.96
N VAL A 339 -13.91 5.58 -2.92
CA VAL A 339 -14.74 5.27 -1.74
C VAL A 339 -14.25 6.10 -0.56
N GLY A 340 -15.11 7.00 -0.09
CA GLY A 340 -14.82 7.86 1.05
C GLY A 340 -14.76 7.12 2.38
N GLN A 341 -14.04 7.69 3.36
CA GLN A 341 -13.79 7.07 4.66
C GLN A 341 -15.05 6.60 5.39
N TRP A 342 -16.06 7.46 5.44
CA TRP A 342 -17.31 7.22 6.18
C TRP A 342 -18.49 6.84 5.29
N GLU A 343 -18.29 6.76 3.99
CA GLU A 343 -19.34 6.43 3.02
C GLU A 343 -20.14 5.18 3.39
N PRO A 344 -19.53 4.07 3.85
CA PRO A 344 -20.27 2.89 4.27
C PRO A 344 -21.30 3.11 5.39
N TYR A 345 -21.07 4.08 6.25
CA TYR A 345 -21.90 4.38 7.42
C TYR A 345 -22.95 5.46 7.14
N ASP A 346 -22.76 6.25 6.08
CA ASP A 346 -23.66 7.33 5.69
C ASP A 346 -24.75 6.87 4.71
N LEU A 347 -24.61 5.65 4.16
CA LEU A 347 -25.60 5.08 3.26
C LEU A 347 -26.90 4.68 4.03
N PRO A 348 -28.05 4.64 3.32
CA PRO A 348 -29.29 4.09 3.87
C PRO A 348 -29.09 2.65 4.40
N ALA A 349 -29.84 2.28 5.45
CA ALA A 349 -29.70 0.98 6.09
C ALA A 349 -29.83 -0.22 5.13
N ALA A 350 -30.64 -0.12 4.09
CA ALA A 350 -30.78 -1.15 3.07
C ALA A 350 -29.46 -1.44 2.31
N TRP A 351 -28.59 -0.43 2.16
CA TRP A 351 -27.27 -0.56 1.52
C TRP A 351 -26.17 -0.92 2.51
N GLN A 352 -26.41 -0.69 3.80
CA GLN A 352 -25.49 -1.14 4.85
C GLN A 352 -25.62 -2.64 5.13
N HIS A 353 -26.81 -3.22 4.91
CA HIS A 353 -27.14 -4.62 5.16
C HIS A 353 -27.70 -5.30 3.89
N PRO A 354 -26.92 -5.38 2.80
CA PRO A 354 -27.42 -5.95 1.55
C PRO A 354 -27.57 -7.47 1.66
N SER A 355 -28.51 -8.00 0.89
CA SER A 355 -28.55 -9.44 0.61
C SER A 355 -27.34 -9.85 -0.26
N ARG A 356 -27.00 -11.13 -0.25
CA ARG A 356 -25.94 -11.66 -1.14
C ARG A 356 -26.19 -11.33 -2.61
N GLN A 357 -27.44 -11.43 -3.05
CA GLN A 357 -27.84 -11.07 -4.42
C GLN A 357 -27.51 -9.60 -4.75
N GLN A 358 -27.77 -8.66 -3.83
CA GLN A 358 -27.47 -7.24 -4.04
C GLN A 358 -25.95 -6.99 -4.11
N VAL A 359 -25.16 -7.73 -3.32
CA VAL A 359 -23.70 -7.65 -3.43
C VAL A 359 -23.23 -8.12 -4.80
N CYS A 360 -23.73 -9.28 -5.28
CA CYS A 360 -23.39 -9.78 -6.62
C CYS A 360 -23.85 -8.82 -7.72
N GLN A 361 -25.00 -8.18 -7.58
CA GLN A 361 -25.47 -7.17 -8.54
C GLN A 361 -24.53 -5.96 -8.60
N ALA A 362 -24.01 -5.50 -7.47
CA ALA A 362 -23.04 -4.41 -7.45
C ALA A 362 -21.71 -4.79 -8.14
N VAL A 363 -21.17 -5.98 -7.86
CA VAL A 363 -19.97 -6.49 -8.53
C VAL A 363 -20.21 -6.71 -10.02
N GLN A 364 -21.40 -7.22 -10.42
CA GLN A 364 -21.80 -7.39 -11.82
C GLN A 364 -21.89 -6.05 -12.56
N ALA A 365 -22.31 -4.99 -11.87
CA ALA A 365 -22.36 -3.65 -12.47
C ALA A 365 -20.95 -3.16 -12.83
N LEU A 366 -19.95 -3.36 -11.95
CA LEU A 366 -18.55 -3.05 -12.24
C LEU A 366 -18.03 -3.85 -13.43
N LEU A 367 -18.29 -5.16 -13.48
CA LEU A 367 -17.87 -6.01 -14.59
C LEU A 367 -18.48 -5.51 -15.91
N SER A 368 -19.79 -5.24 -15.92
CA SER A 368 -20.48 -4.71 -17.10
C SER A 368 -19.99 -3.32 -17.50
N TRP A 369 -19.58 -2.49 -16.53
CA TRP A 369 -18.98 -1.17 -16.75
C TRP A 369 -17.62 -1.28 -17.46
N LEU A 370 -16.77 -2.24 -17.06
CA LEU A 370 -15.51 -2.56 -17.75
C LEU A 370 -15.75 -3.09 -19.16
N ASP A 371 -16.69 -4.04 -19.32
CA ASP A 371 -17.02 -4.66 -20.61
C ASP A 371 -17.46 -3.62 -21.65
N ARG A 372 -18.33 -2.67 -21.27
CA ARG A 372 -18.77 -1.59 -22.15
C ARG A 372 -17.64 -0.66 -22.59
N ARG A 373 -16.61 -0.52 -21.76
CA ARG A 373 -15.42 0.32 -22.02
C ARG A 373 -14.25 -0.45 -22.64
N GLN A 374 -14.39 -1.77 -22.81
CA GLN A 374 -13.36 -2.66 -23.32
C GLN A 374 -12.07 -2.59 -22.48
N MET A 375 -12.21 -2.48 -21.16
CA MET A 375 -11.10 -2.38 -20.21
C MET A 375 -10.86 -3.73 -19.51
N GLU A 376 -9.59 -4.13 -19.38
CA GLU A 376 -9.19 -5.36 -18.67
C GLU A 376 -8.98 -5.15 -17.16
N ALA A 377 -8.85 -3.91 -16.74
CA ALA A 377 -8.76 -3.51 -15.34
C ALA A 377 -9.28 -2.09 -15.16
N PHE A 378 -9.56 -1.70 -13.94
CA PHE A 378 -9.81 -0.30 -13.57
C PHE A 378 -8.94 0.13 -12.39
N HIS A 379 -8.65 1.43 -12.37
CA HIS A 379 -7.98 2.11 -11.29
C HIS A 379 -8.99 2.93 -10.48
N ALA A 380 -8.88 2.84 -9.16
CA ALA A 380 -9.74 3.58 -8.25
C ALA A 380 -8.98 3.92 -6.96
N SER A 381 -9.66 4.51 -6.01
CA SER A 381 -9.06 4.77 -4.70
C SER A 381 -10.04 4.49 -3.56
N THR A 382 -9.49 4.20 -2.38
CA THR A 382 -10.29 3.97 -1.18
C THR A 382 -9.68 4.60 0.04
N GLN A 383 -10.52 5.25 0.84
CA GLN A 383 -10.22 5.71 2.20
C GLN A 383 -11.02 4.91 3.25
N ILE A 384 -11.72 3.84 2.82
CA ILE A 384 -12.66 3.11 3.68
C ILE A 384 -12.05 2.82 5.06
N ILE A 385 -12.79 3.18 6.12
CA ILE A 385 -12.53 2.73 7.48
C ILE A 385 -13.50 1.60 7.82
N ILE A 386 -12.97 0.52 8.40
CA ILE A 386 -13.77 -0.61 8.86
C ILE A 386 -13.63 -0.66 10.38
N ALA A 387 -14.74 -0.48 11.08
CA ALA A 387 -14.82 -0.37 12.53
C ALA A 387 -16.02 -1.17 13.05
N PRO A 388 -16.09 -1.48 14.35
CA PRO A 388 -17.23 -2.17 14.97
C PRO A 388 -18.58 -1.60 14.53
N GLY A 389 -19.48 -2.51 14.14
CA GLY A 389 -20.79 -2.18 13.53
C GLY A 389 -20.79 -2.26 12.00
N TYR A 390 -19.63 -2.36 11.34
CA TYR A 390 -19.54 -2.63 9.91
C TYR A 390 -20.01 -4.06 9.59
N GLN A 391 -20.81 -4.20 8.53
CA GLN A 391 -21.23 -5.49 8.00
C GLN A 391 -20.42 -5.82 6.76
N PHE A 392 -19.67 -6.91 6.79
CA PHE A 392 -18.86 -7.35 5.65
C PHE A 392 -19.74 -7.84 4.50
N LYS A 393 -19.38 -7.47 3.26
CA LYS A 393 -20.13 -7.76 2.03
C LYS A 393 -19.51 -8.92 1.27
N ILE A 394 -18.19 -8.89 1.11
CA ILE A 394 -17.45 -9.82 0.25
C ILE A 394 -16.54 -10.74 1.08
N VAL A 395 -15.90 -10.21 2.12
CA VAL A 395 -14.93 -10.98 2.90
C VAL A 395 -15.64 -11.95 3.85
N SER A 396 -15.43 -13.25 3.62
CA SER A 396 -15.96 -14.35 4.44
C SER A 396 -14.98 -14.83 5.51
N ARG A 397 -13.69 -14.79 5.21
CA ARG A 397 -12.58 -15.14 6.14
C ARG A 397 -11.42 -14.16 5.96
N LEU A 398 -10.67 -13.98 7.04
CA LEU A 398 -9.53 -13.06 7.07
C LEU A 398 -8.28 -13.77 7.58
N ILE A 399 -7.22 -13.76 6.78
CA ILE A 399 -5.87 -14.14 7.20
C ILE A 399 -5.11 -12.84 7.49
N THR A 400 -4.63 -12.65 8.74
CA THR A 400 -3.96 -11.42 9.12
C THR A 400 -2.94 -11.65 10.24
N ASN A 401 -2.01 -10.69 10.41
CA ASN A 401 -1.12 -10.64 11.57
C ASN A 401 -1.84 -10.05 12.79
N PHE A 402 -1.21 -10.13 13.95
CA PHE A 402 -1.60 -9.37 15.13
C PHE A 402 -1.14 -7.92 15.02
N HIS A 403 -2.03 -6.98 15.28
CA HIS A 403 -1.84 -5.54 15.05
C HIS A 403 -1.50 -4.77 16.32
N GLN A 404 -0.91 -3.58 16.14
CA GLN A 404 -0.61 -2.67 17.26
C GLN A 404 -1.88 -2.26 18.03
N PRO A 405 -1.75 -2.04 19.35
CA PRO A 405 -2.82 -1.38 20.11
C PRO A 405 -3.10 0.00 19.52
N GLN A 406 -4.33 0.46 19.67
CA GLN A 406 -4.82 1.77 19.21
C GLN A 406 -4.60 2.02 17.71
N SER A 407 -4.73 0.98 16.88
CA SER A 407 -4.61 1.07 15.42
C SER A 407 -5.95 0.85 14.71
N THR A 408 -6.10 1.46 13.55
CA THR A 408 -7.27 1.23 12.66
C THR A 408 -7.36 -0.22 12.19
N LEU A 409 -6.23 -0.94 12.16
CA LEU A 409 -6.19 -2.35 11.80
C LEU A 409 -6.81 -3.23 12.90
N LEU A 410 -6.62 -2.87 14.17
CA LEU A 410 -7.28 -3.56 15.29
C LEU A 410 -8.79 -3.29 15.31
N LEU A 411 -9.23 -2.10 14.88
CA LEU A 411 -10.66 -1.81 14.68
C LEU A 411 -11.28 -2.74 13.62
N LEU A 412 -10.58 -2.95 12.51
CA LEU A 412 -11.02 -3.86 11.44
C LEU A 412 -11.13 -5.30 11.96
N VAL A 413 -10.14 -5.79 12.71
CA VAL A 413 -10.18 -7.11 13.33
C VAL A 413 -11.34 -7.20 14.33
N SER A 414 -11.56 -6.17 15.14
CA SER A 414 -12.68 -6.10 16.08
C SER A 414 -14.02 -6.14 15.36
N ALA A 415 -14.18 -5.41 14.25
CA ALA A 415 -15.37 -5.45 13.43
C ALA A 415 -15.61 -6.86 12.86
N PHE A 416 -14.55 -7.49 12.33
CA PHE A 416 -14.62 -8.81 11.70
C PHE A 416 -15.00 -9.92 12.70
N THR A 417 -14.43 -9.86 13.90
CA THR A 417 -14.66 -10.83 14.95
C THR A 417 -15.85 -10.46 15.87
N GLN A 418 -16.69 -9.49 15.49
CA GLN A 418 -17.85 -9.03 16.26
C GLN A 418 -17.50 -8.70 17.72
N ASN A 419 -16.37 -7.99 17.92
CA ASN A 419 -15.76 -7.57 19.19
C ASN A 419 -15.08 -8.67 20.03
N HIS A 420 -14.92 -9.89 19.51
CA HIS A 420 -14.16 -10.96 20.20
C HIS A 420 -12.63 -10.82 20.08
N TRP A 421 -12.15 -9.69 19.55
CA TRP A 421 -10.71 -9.47 19.36
C TRP A 421 -9.89 -9.58 20.66
N ARG A 422 -10.47 -9.19 21.84
CA ARG A 422 -9.75 -9.26 23.13
C ARG A 422 -9.42 -10.70 23.49
N GLU A 423 -10.40 -11.59 23.42
CA GLU A 423 -10.23 -13.02 23.71
C GLU A 423 -9.17 -13.64 22.80
N ILE A 424 -9.18 -13.27 21.50
CA ILE A 424 -8.19 -13.73 20.51
C ILE A 424 -6.78 -13.22 20.87
N TYR A 425 -6.64 -11.94 21.23
CA TYR A 425 -5.34 -11.34 21.54
C TYR A 425 -4.81 -11.79 22.91
N ASP A 426 -5.69 -11.97 23.91
CA ASP A 426 -5.32 -12.54 25.22
C ASP A 426 -4.86 -13.99 25.08
N HIS A 427 -5.53 -14.80 24.24
CA HIS A 427 -5.08 -16.14 23.90
C HIS A 427 -3.68 -16.09 23.25
N ALA A 428 -3.48 -15.25 22.23
CA ALA A 428 -2.21 -15.13 21.56
C ALA A 428 -1.07 -14.72 22.50
N LEU A 429 -1.30 -13.74 23.40
CA LEU A 429 -0.31 -13.30 24.39
C LEU A 429 0.04 -14.41 25.39
N SER A 430 -0.95 -15.20 25.83
CA SER A 430 -0.74 -16.28 26.79
C SER A 430 -0.14 -17.56 26.19
N HIS A 431 -0.17 -17.72 24.87
CA HIS A 431 0.35 -18.88 24.13
C HIS A 431 1.59 -18.57 23.29
N ASP A 432 2.37 -17.56 23.72
CA ASP A 432 3.67 -17.22 23.13
C ASP A 432 3.64 -16.90 21.63
N TYR A 433 2.55 -16.29 21.14
CA TYR A 433 2.52 -15.74 19.80
C TYR A 433 3.40 -14.49 19.69
N ARG A 434 3.99 -14.30 18.53
CA ARG A 434 4.74 -13.11 18.17
C ARG A 434 3.87 -12.16 17.36
N PHE A 435 4.09 -10.88 17.49
CA PHE A 435 3.22 -9.83 16.99
C PHE A 435 3.84 -9.03 15.85
N LEU A 436 2.99 -8.33 15.12
CA LEU A 436 3.27 -7.38 14.04
C LEU A 436 3.81 -8.05 12.76
N SER A 437 4.55 -7.30 11.92
CA SER A 437 4.87 -7.67 10.53
C SER A 437 5.57 -9.01 10.34
N TYR A 438 6.51 -9.35 11.22
CA TYR A 438 7.25 -10.61 11.19
C TYR A 438 6.77 -11.61 12.25
N GLY A 439 5.67 -11.27 12.91
CA GLY A 439 5.05 -12.11 13.93
C GLY A 439 4.36 -13.34 13.37
N ASP A 440 3.40 -13.83 14.11
CA ASP A 440 2.57 -14.97 13.75
C ASP A 440 1.26 -14.48 13.11
N SER A 441 0.46 -15.39 12.60
CA SER A 441 -0.76 -15.06 11.87
C SER A 441 -2.02 -15.59 12.57
N SER A 442 -3.16 -15.09 12.13
CA SER A 442 -4.47 -15.61 12.47
C SER A 442 -5.31 -15.86 11.24
N LEU A 443 -6.10 -16.94 11.26
CA LEU A 443 -7.23 -17.20 10.37
C LEU A 443 -8.51 -16.94 11.16
N LEU A 444 -9.23 -15.90 10.76
CA LEU A 444 -10.43 -15.45 11.46
C LEU A 444 -11.67 -15.75 10.63
N GLU A 445 -12.68 -16.31 11.28
CA GLU A 445 -14.02 -16.54 10.74
C GLU A 445 -15.02 -15.83 11.67
N PRO A 446 -16.00 -15.07 11.14
CA PRO A 446 -17.00 -14.43 11.99
C PRO A 446 -17.79 -15.45 12.81
N PRO A 447 -18.17 -15.15 14.08
CA PRO A 447 -18.80 -16.14 14.98
C PRO A 447 -20.11 -16.72 14.46
N ASN A 448 -20.80 -16.00 13.57
CA ASN A 448 -22.14 -16.36 13.05
C ASN A 448 -22.13 -16.60 11.54
N SER A 449 -21.02 -17.07 10.99
CA SER A 449 -20.87 -17.38 9.56
C SER A 449 -21.42 -18.77 9.23
#